data_722ec394f182690a58d171e249936af2
#
_entry.id   722ec394f182690a58d171e249936af2
#
_cell.length_a   1.000
_cell.length_b   1.000
_cell.length_c   1.000
_cell.angle_alpha   90.00
_cell.angle_beta   90.00
_cell.angle_gamma   90.00
#
_symmetry.space_group_name_H-M   'P 1'
#
loop_
_entity.id
_entity.type
_entity.pdbx_description
1 polymer ?
#
loop_
_entity_poly.entity_id
_entity_poly.type
_entity_poly.pdbx_seq_one_letter_code
_entity_poly.pdbx_strand_id
1 'polypeptide(L)' 'MPEINPRQITFARSRRRYTKKRLADELGVTSRTIQNYEAGTPAPDEAMLSRIALLLNFPRSFFFLEEDMPVISEHAASF' A
#
# COMPACT_ATOMS: atom_id res chain seq x y z
N MET A 1 19.11 2.73 -2.91
CA MET A 1 17.86 2.22 -3.50
C MET A 1 16.70 2.61 -2.65
N PRO A 2 15.64 3.07 -3.25
CA PRO A 2 14.45 3.38 -2.47
C PRO A 2 13.83 2.11 -1.92
N GLU A 3 13.26 2.24 -0.76
CA GLU A 3 12.60 1.12 -0.12
C GLU A 3 11.11 1.37 -0.08
N ILE A 4 10.36 0.29 -0.10
CA ILE A 4 8.92 0.37 0.01
C ILE A 4 8.56 0.92 1.38
N ASN A 5 7.66 1.89 1.40
CA ASN A 5 7.11 2.40 2.64
C ASN A 5 5.85 1.60 2.96
N PRO A 6 5.89 0.74 3.98
CA PRO A 6 4.73 -0.12 4.27
C PRO A 6 3.45 0.66 4.57
N ARG A 7 3.58 1.87 5.09
CA ARG A 7 2.40 2.68 5.39
C ARG A 7 1.63 3.03 4.14
N GLN A 8 2.32 3.15 3.02
CA GLN A 8 1.66 3.47 1.77
C GLN A 8 0.79 2.32 1.29
N ILE A 9 1.16 1.09 1.63
CA ILE A 9 0.32 -0.06 1.30
C ILE A 9 -0.99 0.04 2.08
N THR A 10 -0.90 0.34 3.36
CA THR A 10 -2.08 0.51 4.18
C THR A 10 -2.96 1.65 3.67
N PHE A 11 -2.32 2.75 3.33
CA PHE A 11 -3.06 3.91 2.84
C PHE A 11 -3.79 3.59 1.53
N ALA A 12 -3.10 2.97 0.59
CA ALA A 12 -3.70 2.65 -0.70
C ALA A 12 -4.86 1.68 -0.53
N ARG A 13 -4.66 0.67 0.30
CA ARG A 13 -5.71 -0.31 0.56
C ARG A 13 -6.94 0.36 1.16
N SER A 14 -6.72 1.19 2.15
CA SER A 14 -7.83 1.88 2.82
C SER A 14 -8.53 2.84 1.88
N ARG A 15 -7.78 3.50 1.03
CA ARG A 15 -8.32 4.45 0.09
C ARG A 15 -9.29 3.79 -0.88
N ARG A 16 -9.00 2.52 -1.23
CA ARG A 16 -9.88 1.75 -2.12
C ARG A 16 -10.90 0.94 -1.36
N ARG A 17 -10.92 1.08 -0.03
CA ARG A 17 -11.89 0.40 0.83
C ARG A 17 -11.78 -1.11 0.76
N TYR A 18 -10.56 -1.59 0.61
CA TYR A 18 -10.29 -3.02 0.67
C TYR A 18 -9.99 -3.41 2.10
N THR A 19 -10.59 -4.51 2.54
CA THR A 19 -10.15 -5.14 3.78
C THR A 19 -8.88 -5.92 3.50
N LYS A 20 -8.14 -6.25 4.56
CA LYS A 20 -6.97 -7.11 4.39
C LYS A 20 -7.35 -8.43 3.75
N LYS A 21 -8.48 -8.99 4.18
CA LYS A 21 -8.94 -10.25 3.63
C LYS A 21 -9.22 -10.14 2.14
N ARG A 22 -9.89 -9.09 1.74
CA ARG A 22 -10.22 -8.92 0.33
C ARG A 22 -8.95 -8.76 -0.50
N LEU A 23 -8.02 -7.95 -0.01
CA LEU A 23 -6.77 -7.78 -0.75
C LEU A 23 -6.02 -9.10 -0.84
N ALA A 24 -6.00 -9.85 0.27
CA ALA A 24 -5.35 -11.16 0.29
C ALA A 24 -5.97 -12.10 -0.73
N ASP A 25 -7.29 -12.15 -0.76
CA ASP A 25 -7.99 -13.02 -1.70
C ASP A 25 -7.65 -12.66 -3.15
N GLU A 26 -7.62 -11.38 -3.45
CA GLU A 26 -7.33 -10.94 -4.81
C GLU A 26 -5.89 -11.25 -5.22
N LEU A 27 -4.98 -11.25 -4.26
CA LEU A 27 -3.58 -11.53 -4.54
C LEU A 27 -3.21 -12.99 -4.40
N GLY A 28 -4.14 -13.81 -3.88
CA GLY A 28 -3.87 -15.22 -3.69
C GLY A 28 -2.96 -15.51 -2.50
N VAL A 29 -3.02 -14.69 -1.48
CA VAL A 29 -2.22 -14.87 -0.27
C VAL A 29 -3.15 -14.83 0.94
N THR A 30 -2.57 -14.95 2.14
CA THR A 30 -3.36 -14.90 3.36
C THR A 30 -3.43 -13.48 3.91
N SER A 31 -4.44 -13.23 4.76
CA SER A 31 -4.53 -11.95 5.44
C SER A 31 -3.30 -11.68 6.28
N ARG A 32 -2.71 -12.73 6.84
CA ARG A 32 -1.49 -12.59 7.61
C ARG A 32 -0.36 -12.05 6.75
N THR A 33 -0.30 -12.51 5.50
CA THR A 33 0.70 -12.02 4.58
C THR A 33 0.52 -10.53 4.31
N ILE A 34 -0.73 -10.10 4.16
CA ILE A 34 -1.01 -8.67 3.95
C ILE A 34 -0.58 -7.89 5.19
N GLN A 35 -0.88 -8.42 6.37
CA GLN A 35 -0.48 -7.76 7.60
C GLN A 35 1.04 -7.60 7.67
N ASN A 36 1.77 -8.63 7.26
CA ASN A 36 3.23 -8.56 7.25
C ASN A 36 3.71 -7.52 6.25
N TYR A 37 3.10 -7.46 5.09
CA TYR A 37 3.47 -6.45 4.10
C TYR A 37 3.28 -5.04 4.65
N GLU A 38 2.19 -4.81 5.35
CA GLU A 38 1.89 -3.49 5.89
C GLU A 38 2.76 -3.16 7.09
N ALA A 39 3.38 -4.17 7.68
CA ALA A 39 4.34 -3.96 8.76
C ALA A 39 5.78 -3.92 8.23
N GLY A 40 5.97 -4.29 6.98
CA GLY A 40 7.31 -4.34 6.41
C GLY A 40 8.12 -5.54 6.82
N THR A 41 7.47 -6.64 7.25
CA THR A 41 8.17 -7.79 7.82
C THR A 41 7.62 -9.11 7.30
N PRO A 42 7.82 -9.43 6.04
CA PRO A 42 8.61 -8.68 5.05
C PRO A 42 7.76 -7.77 4.20
N ALA A 43 8.40 -6.84 3.54
CA ALA A 43 7.75 -6.08 2.50
C ALA A 43 7.53 -6.97 1.29
N PRO A 44 6.57 -6.63 0.42
CA PRO A 44 6.37 -7.42 -0.80
C PRO A 44 7.57 -7.27 -1.73
N ASP A 45 7.83 -8.31 -2.52
CA ASP A 45 8.87 -8.22 -3.53
C ASP A 45 8.34 -7.41 -4.72
N GLU A 46 9.18 -7.22 -5.72
CA GLU A 46 8.82 -6.36 -6.84
C GLU A 46 7.62 -6.88 -7.62
N ALA A 47 7.58 -8.18 -7.84
CA ALA A 47 6.47 -8.75 -8.59
C ALA A 47 5.15 -8.55 -7.84
N MET A 48 5.18 -8.78 -6.54
CA MET A 48 3.98 -8.61 -5.74
C MET A 48 3.60 -7.13 -5.62
N LEU A 49 4.59 -6.26 -5.50
CA LEU A 49 4.32 -4.83 -5.44
C LEU A 49 3.64 -4.35 -6.72
N SER A 50 4.07 -4.84 -7.86
CA SER A 50 3.44 -4.49 -9.12
C SER A 50 1.98 -4.93 -9.13
N ARG A 51 1.70 -6.11 -8.60
CA ARG A 51 0.32 -6.58 -8.54
C ARG A 51 -0.53 -5.74 -7.61
N ILE A 52 0.03 -5.36 -6.47
CA ILE A 52 -0.67 -4.51 -5.52
C ILE A 52 -0.96 -3.16 -6.15
N ALA A 53 0.03 -2.58 -6.79
CA ALA A 53 -0.14 -1.27 -7.42
C ALA A 53 -1.22 -1.32 -8.50
N LEU A 54 -1.19 -2.35 -9.32
CA LEU A 54 -2.18 -2.49 -10.37
C LEU A 54 -3.57 -2.70 -9.80
N LEU A 55 -3.68 -3.55 -8.81
CA LEU A 55 -4.97 -3.87 -8.20
C LEU A 55 -5.58 -2.66 -7.52
N LEU A 56 -4.77 -1.91 -6.81
CA LEU A 56 -5.25 -0.75 -6.08
C LEU A 56 -5.23 0.52 -6.93
N ASN A 57 -4.71 0.40 -8.14
CA ASN A 57 -4.71 1.51 -9.09
C ASN A 57 -3.92 2.71 -8.57
N PHE A 58 -2.73 2.44 -8.07
CA PHE A 58 -1.77 3.45 -7.68
C PHE A 58 -0.50 3.22 -8.47
N PRO A 59 0.25 4.27 -8.81
CA PRO A 59 1.53 4.06 -9.47
C PRO A 59 2.51 3.40 -8.51
N ARG A 60 3.43 2.60 -9.05
CA ARG A 60 4.42 1.94 -8.20
C ARG A 60 5.22 2.95 -7.38
N SER A 61 5.52 4.10 -7.96
CA SER A 61 6.30 5.12 -7.28
C SER A 61 5.64 5.60 -6.00
N PHE A 62 4.32 5.52 -5.93
CA PHE A 62 3.60 5.92 -4.73
C PHE A 62 4.08 5.15 -3.50
N PHE A 63 4.42 3.87 -3.69
CA PHE A 63 4.76 3.01 -2.56
C PHE A 63 6.17 3.24 -2.03
N PHE A 64 6.94 4.07 -2.71
CA PHE A 64 8.28 4.42 -2.27
C PHE A 64 8.36 5.79 -1.62
N LEU A 65 7.24 6.49 -1.51
CA LEU A 65 7.21 7.80 -0.88
C LEU A 65 7.41 7.63 0.62
N GLU A 66 8.21 8.51 1.19
CA GLU A 66 8.57 8.37 2.60
C GLU A 66 7.64 9.10 3.53
N GLU A 67 6.87 10.04 3.01
CA GLU A 67 6.01 10.87 3.84
C GLU A 67 4.56 10.49 3.67
N ASP A 68 3.78 10.75 4.71
CA ASP A 68 2.36 10.49 4.67
C ASP A 68 1.67 11.55 3.84
N MET A 69 1.33 11.18 2.64
CA MET A 69 0.73 12.10 1.69
C MET A 69 -0.58 12.72 2.15
N PRO A 70 -1.46 11.94 2.77
CA PRO A 70 -2.79 12.47 3.06
C PRO A 70 -2.78 13.68 3.97
N VAL A 71 -1.83 13.73 4.85
CA VAL A 71 -1.78 14.83 5.78
C VAL A 71 -1.57 16.14 5.05
N ILE A 72 -0.65 16.11 4.14
CA ILE A 72 -0.31 17.31 3.41
C ILE A 72 -1.45 17.75 2.53
N SER A 73 -2.06 16.79 1.87
CA SER A 73 -3.13 17.12 0.96
C SER A 73 -4.29 17.76 1.64
N GLU A 74 -4.63 17.25 2.79
CA GLU A 74 -5.78 17.78 3.50
C GLU A 74 -5.57 19.19 3.92
N HIS A 75 -4.40 19.48 4.38
CA HIS A 75 -4.11 20.82 4.78
C HIS A 75 -4.19 21.78 3.63
N ALA A 76 -3.63 21.38 2.53
CA ALA A 76 -3.66 22.21 1.37
C ALA A 76 -5.10 22.50 0.97
N ALA A 77 -5.95 21.53 1.15
CA ALA A 77 -7.33 21.69 0.72
C ALA A 77 -8.14 22.53 1.66
N SER A 78 -7.68 22.76 2.85
CA SER A 78 -8.50 23.42 3.84
C SER A 78 -8.49 24.93 3.73
N PHE A 79 -7.80 25.49 2.82
CA PHE A 79 -7.79 26.95 2.69
C PHE A 79 -8.63 27.46 1.60
#